data_411eb14ac4df5f2879bbfcb8371057c4
#
_entry.id   411eb14ac4df5f2879bbfcb8371057c4
#
_cell.length_a   1.000
_cell.length_b   1.000
_cell.length_c   1.000
_cell.angle_alpha   90.00
_cell.angle_beta   90.00
_cell.angle_gamma   90.00
#
_symmetry.space_group_name_H-M   'P 1'
#
loop_
_entity.id
_entity.type
_entity.pdbx_description
1 polymer ?
#
loop_
_entity_poly.entity_id
_entity_poly.type
_entity_poly.pdbx_seq_one_letter_code
_entity_poly.pdbx_strand_id
1 'polypeptide(L)'
;MSIFERYAPFIQDFIYQNDWESLRAIQVAAGDAIFNTDENVLLSASTASGKTEAAFFPILTQFYEDPPTSVGAIYIGPLKALINDQFLRLNDLCAEAGIPVWHWHGDVSQSHKAKMLKHPSGILQITPESLEAM
;
A
#
# COMPACT_ATOMS: atom_id res chain seq x y z
N MET A 1 3.58 -23.12 -3.72
CA MET A 1 3.17 -22.18 -2.65
C MET A 1 2.07 -21.29 -3.20
N SER A 2 0.95 -21.18 -2.51
CA SER A 2 -0.15 -20.29 -2.90
C SER A 2 0.23 -18.84 -2.65
N ILE A 3 -0.48 -17.91 -3.29
CA ILE A 3 -0.25 -16.47 -3.06
C ILE A 3 -0.52 -16.10 -1.60
N PHE A 4 -1.58 -16.65 -0.99
CA PHE A 4 -1.85 -16.41 0.43
C PHE A 4 -0.67 -16.85 1.32
N GLU A 5 -0.10 -18.02 1.07
CA GLU A 5 1.04 -18.52 1.83
C GLU A 5 2.30 -17.67 1.64
N ARG A 6 2.42 -17.00 0.49
CA ARG A 6 3.55 -16.10 0.19
C ARG A 6 3.47 -14.77 0.92
N TYR A 7 2.26 -14.34 1.32
CA TYR A 7 2.09 -13.07 2.03
C TYR A 7 2.78 -13.09 3.39
N ALA A 8 3.21 -11.92 3.87
CA ALA A 8 3.77 -11.76 5.20
C ALA A 8 2.76 -12.18 6.28
N PRO A 9 3.22 -12.65 7.45
CA PRO A 9 2.32 -13.11 8.52
C PRO A 9 1.28 -12.07 8.95
N PHE A 10 1.64 -10.79 9.04
CA PHE A 10 0.70 -9.75 9.46
C PHE A 10 -0.43 -9.55 8.44
N ILE A 11 -0.18 -9.82 7.17
CA ILE A 11 -1.20 -9.76 6.11
C ILE A 11 -2.14 -10.95 6.22
N GLN A 12 -1.60 -12.14 6.46
CA GLN A 12 -2.41 -13.34 6.68
C GLN A 12 -3.34 -13.14 7.89
N ASP A 13 -2.82 -12.55 8.97
CA ASP A 13 -3.61 -12.25 10.17
C ASP A 13 -4.72 -11.24 9.86
N PHE A 14 -4.43 -10.21 9.07
CA PHE A 14 -5.43 -9.23 8.64
C PHE A 14 -6.56 -9.92 7.86
N ILE A 15 -6.24 -10.83 6.96
CA ILE A 15 -7.23 -11.56 6.17
C ILE A 15 -8.12 -12.41 7.09
N TYR A 16 -7.55 -13.09 8.05
CA TYR A 16 -8.31 -13.88 9.03
C TYR A 16 -9.20 -13.00 9.91
N GLN A 17 -8.68 -11.86 10.39
CA GLN A 17 -9.45 -10.95 11.26
C GLN A 17 -10.63 -10.31 10.54
N ASN A 18 -10.58 -10.20 9.22
CA ASN A 18 -11.66 -9.64 8.41
C ASN A 18 -12.57 -10.70 7.80
N ASP A 19 -12.45 -11.95 8.26
CA ASP A 19 -13.29 -13.08 7.85
C ASP A 19 -13.31 -13.34 6.34
N TRP A 20 -12.19 -13.11 5.67
CA TRP A 20 -12.07 -13.41 4.24
C TRP A 20 -11.84 -14.91 4.05
N GLU A 21 -12.76 -15.57 3.41
CA GLU A 21 -12.66 -17.02 3.16
C GLU A 21 -11.65 -17.37 2.08
N SER A 22 -11.49 -16.48 1.08
CA SER A 22 -10.57 -16.72 -0.03
C SER A 22 -10.13 -15.40 -0.66
N LEU A 23 -9.02 -15.44 -1.38
CA LEU A 23 -8.55 -14.29 -2.16
C LEU A 23 -9.39 -14.16 -3.43
N ARG A 24 -9.61 -12.91 -3.86
CA ARG A 24 -10.26 -12.63 -5.13
C ARG A 24 -9.30 -12.89 -6.28
N ALA A 25 -9.84 -13.18 -7.46
CA ALA A 25 -9.04 -13.49 -8.66
C ALA A 25 -7.99 -12.41 -8.98
N ILE A 26 -8.37 -11.13 -8.86
CA ILE A 26 -7.43 -10.01 -9.10
C ILE A 26 -6.28 -10.01 -8.09
N GLN A 27 -6.52 -10.42 -6.86
CA GLN A 27 -5.50 -10.48 -5.82
C GLN A 27 -4.50 -11.59 -6.10
N VAL A 28 -4.96 -12.76 -6.52
CA VAL A 28 -4.07 -13.86 -6.91
C VAL A 28 -3.22 -13.49 -8.12
N ALA A 29 -3.85 -12.93 -9.15
CA ALA A 29 -3.13 -12.52 -10.36
C ALA A 29 -2.10 -11.44 -10.09
N ALA A 30 -2.46 -10.42 -9.29
CA ALA A 30 -1.53 -9.36 -8.92
C ALA A 30 -0.36 -9.88 -8.10
N GLY A 31 -0.63 -10.77 -7.14
CA GLY A 31 0.42 -11.39 -6.34
C GLY A 31 1.41 -12.15 -7.20
N ASP A 32 0.92 -12.94 -8.13
CA ASP A 32 1.79 -13.69 -9.05
C ASP A 32 2.67 -12.74 -9.87
N ALA A 33 2.08 -11.69 -10.46
CA ALA A 33 2.84 -10.73 -11.27
C ALA A 33 3.89 -9.97 -10.46
N ILE A 34 3.54 -9.51 -9.26
CA ILE A 34 4.43 -8.68 -8.42
C ILE A 34 5.54 -9.51 -7.80
N PHE A 35 5.25 -10.72 -7.30
CA PHE A 35 6.26 -11.57 -6.68
C PHE A 35 7.20 -12.21 -7.69
N ASN A 36 6.71 -12.56 -8.86
CA ASN A 36 7.44 -13.42 -9.79
C ASN A 36 8.00 -12.71 -11.02
N THR A 37 7.76 -11.39 -11.17
CA THR A 37 8.32 -10.58 -12.26
C THR A 37 8.77 -9.22 -11.76
N ASP A 38 9.63 -8.56 -12.53
CA ASP A 38 10.04 -7.17 -12.28
C ASP A 38 9.35 -6.20 -13.24
N GLU A 39 8.30 -6.64 -13.92
CA GLU A 39 7.61 -5.85 -14.93
C GLU A 39 6.61 -4.88 -14.31
N ASN A 40 6.25 -3.85 -15.06
CA ASN A 40 5.14 -2.98 -14.70
C ASN A 40 3.84 -3.76 -14.78
N VAL A 41 2.94 -3.54 -13.82
CA VAL A 41 1.69 -4.31 -13.70
C VAL A 41 0.50 -3.37 -13.80
N LEU A 42 -0.45 -3.70 -14.68
CA LEU A 42 -1.72 -2.99 -14.79
C LEU A 42 -2.83 -3.86 -14.23
N LEU A 43 -3.52 -3.37 -13.20
CA LEU A 43 -4.67 -4.05 -12.58
C LEU A 43 -5.96 -3.37 -13.06
N SER A 44 -6.74 -4.07 -13.86
CA SER A 44 -8.00 -3.58 -14.39
C SER A 44 -9.14 -4.44 -13.86
N ALA A 45 -10.00 -3.84 -13.05
CA ALA A 45 -11.13 -4.52 -12.42
C ALA A 45 -12.13 -3.49 -11.92
N SER A 46 -13.34 -3.95 -11.52
CA SER A 46 -14.36 -3.06 -10.97
C SER A 46 -13.90 -2.46 -9.64
N THR A 47 -14.54 -1.35 -9.22
CA THR A 47 -14.16 -0.63 -8.00
C THR A 47 -14.28 -1.47 -6.71
N ALA A 48 -15.19 -2.43 -6.68
CA ALA A 48 -15.43 -3.28 -5.51
C ALA A 48 -14.65 -4.60 -5.54
N SER A 49 -13.60 -4.71 -6.36
CA SER A 49 -12.90 -5.99 -6.59
C SER A 49 -11.69 -6.23 -5.69
N GLY A 50 -11.34 -5.28 -4.82
CA GLY A 50 -10.18 -5.42 -3.93
C GLY A 50 -8.85 -5.09 -4.59
N LYS A 51 -8.83 -4.15 -5.55
CA LYS A 51 -7.59 -3.75 -6.25
C LYS A 51 -6.53 -3.17 -5.34
N THR A 52 -6.93 -2.39 -4.33
CA THR A 52 -5.97 -1.78 -3.39
C THR A 52 -5.21 -2.87 -2.64
N GLU A 53 -5.92 -3.83 -2.08
CA GLU A 53 -5.32 -4.96 -1.38
C GLU A 53 -4.52 -5.85 -2.34
N ALA A 54 -5.01 -6.02 -3.57
CA ALA A 54 -4.33 -6.80 -4.60
C ALA A 54 -2.92 -6.26 -4.87
N ALA A 55 -2.76 -4.94 -4.91
CA ALA A 55 -1.47 -4.29 -5.12
C ALA A 55 -0.63 -4.26 -3.84
N PHE A 56 -1.21 -3.89 -2.71
CA PHE A 56 -0.45 -3.63 -1.49
C PHE A 56 -0.06 -4.88 -0.71
N PHE A 57 -0.83 -5.95 -0.75
CA PHE A 57 -0.45 -7.17 -0.03
C PHE A 57 0.92 -7.69 -0.48
N PRO A 58 1.21 -7.83 -1.78
CA PRO A 58 2.55 -8.23 -2.20
C PRO A 58 3.62 -7.19 -1.88
N ILE A 59 3.33 -5.90 -2.07
CA ILE A 59 4.29 -4.81 -1.80
C ILE A 59 4.66 -4.80 -0.31
N LEU A 60 3.69 -4.91 0.59
CA LEU A 60 3.92 -4.92 2.03
C LEU A 60 4.67 -6.18 2.45
N THR A 61 4.42 -7.31 1.79
CA THR A 61 5.18 -8.54 2.02
C THR A 61 6.66 -8.33 1.70
N GLN A 62 6.96 -7.67 0.57
CA GLN A 62 8.33 -7.35 0.19
C GLN A 62 8.98 -6.38 1.19
N PHE A 63 8.23 -5.41 1.72
CA PHE A 63 8.73 -4.52 2.78
C PHE A 63 9.07 -5.28 4.06
N TYR A 64 8.25 -6.25 4.42
CA TYR A 64 8.48 -7.08 5.59
C TYR A 64 9.74 -7.93 5.45
N GLU A 65 9.97 -8.48 4.27
CA GLU A 65 11.13 -9.33 4.00
C GLU A 65 12.43 -8.54 3.82
N ASP A 66 12.33 -7.34 3.23
CA ASP A 66 13.48 -6.48 2.95
C ASP A 66 13.07 -5.02 3.17
N PRO A 67 13.12 -4.53 4.41
CA PRO A 67 12.65 -3.18 4.73
C PRO A 67 13.39 -2.11 3.94
N PRO A 68 12.68 -1.14 3.33
CA PRO A 68 13.31 -0.06 2.60
C PRO A 68 14.00 0.92 3.56
N THR A 69 15.07 1.56 3.08
CA THR A 69 15.84 2.53 3.86
C THR A 69 15.30 3.95 3.77
N SER A 70 14.29 4.18 2.94
CA SER A 70 13.62 5.46 2.74
C SER A 70 12.16 5.19 2.38
N VAL A 71 11.51 6.08 1.62
CA VAL A 71 10.17 5.80 1.08
C VAL A 71 10.30 4.63 0.11
N GLY A 72 9.58 3.54 0.38
CA GLY A 72 9.65 2.32 -0.43
C GLY A 72 8.55 2.22 -1.47
N ALA A 73 7.43 2.92 -1.30
CA ALA A 73 6.33 2.94 -2.25
C ALA A 73 5.64 4.30 -2.26
N ILE A 74 5.21 4.71 -3.45
CA ILE A 74 4.43 5.94 -3.63
C ILE A 74 3.08 5.55 -4.22
N TYR A 75 2.01 5.91 -3.52
CA TYR A 75 0.64 5.73 -4.00
C TYR A 75 0.13 7.08 -4.50
N ILE A 76 -0.17 7.17 -5.79
CA ILE A 76 -0.64 8.41 -6.40
C ILE A 76 -2.15 8.29 -6.64
N GLY A 77 -2.93 9.13 -5.96
CA GLY A 77 -4.38 9.17 -6.09
C GLY A 77 -4.86 10.55 -6.54
N PRO A 78 -5.85 10.63 -7.43
CA PRO A 78 -6.23 11.90 -8.05
C PRO A 78 -7.02 12.85 -7.16
N LEU A 79 -7.65 12.35 -6.10
CA LEU A 79 -8.53 13.16 -5.23
C LEU A 79 -8.08 13.07 -3.78
N LYS A 80 -8.11 14.22 -3.07
CA LYS A 80 -7.75 14.28 -1.65
C LYS A 80 -8.58 13.35 -0.78
N ALA A 81 -9.89 13.27 -1.03
CA ALA A 81 -10.78 12.38 -0.29
C ALA A 81 -10.38 10.91 -0.45
N LEU A 82 -9.99 10.50 -1.66
CA LEU A 82 -9.54 9.15 -1.94
C LEU A 82 -8.22 8.86 -1.22
N ILE A 83 -7.29 9.81 -1.22
CA ILE A 83 -6.01 9.68 -0.51
C ILE A 83 -6.26 9.50 0.99
N ASN A 84 -7.13 10.30 1.59
CA ASN A 84 -7.44 10.21 3.02
C ASN A 84 -8.06 8.85 3.37
N ASP A 85 -8.99 8.36 2.54
CA ASP A 85 -9.62 7.06 2.75
C ASP A 85 -8.59 5.94 2.70
N GLN A 86 -7.73 5.92 1.68
CA GLN A 86 -6.68 4.93 1.55
C GLN A 86 -5.64 5.02 2.67
N PHE A 87 -5.35 6.23 3.14
CA PHE A 87 -4.44 6.43 4.26
C PHE A 87 -4.93 5.69 5.51
N LEU A 88 -6.22 5.84 5.85
CA LEU A 88 -6.80 5.16 7.02
C LEU A 88 -6.75 3.64 6.87
N ARG A 89 -7.10 3.13 5.70
CA ARG A 89 -7.09 1.69 5.43
C ARG A 89 -5.69 1.10 5.54
N LEU A 90 -4.72 1.72 4.90
CA LEU A 90 -3.34 1.24 4.90
C LEU A 90 -2.67 1.42 6.26
N ASN A 91 -2.98 2.50 6.97
CA ASN A 91 -2.40 2.73 8.28
C ASN A 91 -2.75 1.61 9.26
N ASP A 92 -4.01 1.18 9.29
CA ASP A 92 -4.45 0.08 10.16
C ASP A 92 -3.72 -1.21 9.81
N LEU A 93 -3.59 -1.52 8.52
CA LEU A 93 -2.88 -2.73 8.08
C LEU A 93 -1.40 -2.69 8.41
N CYS A 94 -0.76 -1.54 8.22
CA CYS A 94 0.69 -1.40 8.38
C CYS A 94 1.13 -1.21 9.84
N ALA A 95 0.23 -0.78 10.72
CA ALA A 95 0.57 -0.46 12.11
C ALA A 95 1.21 -1.62 12.85
N GLU A 96 0.70 -2.84 12.66
CA GLU A 96 1.23 -4.03 13.30
C GLU A 96 2.65 -4.36 12.86
N ALA A 97 3.00 -4.04 11.62
CA ALA A 97 4.33 -4.31 11.08
C ALA A 97 5.31 -3.15 11.27
N GLY A 98 4.84 -2.04 11.87
CA GLY A 98 5.67 -0.86 12.08
C GLY A 98 6.04 -0.14 10.78
N ILE A 99 5.24 -0.28 9.73
CA ILE A 99 5.46 0.39 8.45
C ILE A 99 4.76 1.75 8.47
N PRO A 100 5.49 2.88 8.41
CA PRO A 100 4.87 4.20 8.37
C PRO A 100 4.09 4.44 7.07
N VAL A 101 2.94 5.09 7.18
CA VAL A 101 2.14 5.52 6.03
C VAL A 101 1.93 7.02 6.14
N TRP A 102 2.39 7.77 5.15
CA TRP A 102 2.31 9.23 5.10
C TRP A 102 1.34 9.64 4.00
N HIS A 103 0.58 10.72 4.22
CA HIS A 103 -0.23 11.29 3.16
C HIS A 103 0.21 12.73 2.87
N TRP A 104 0.10 13.15 1.61
CA TRP A 104 0.60 14.45 1.16
C TRP A 104 -0.34 15.02 0.10
N HIS A 105 -1.03 16.12 0.45
CA HIS A 105 -1.84 16.91 -0.46
C HIS A 105 -1.98 18.31 0.13
N GLY A 106 -2.71 19.21 -0.56
CA GLY A 106 -2.77 20.61 -0.17
C GLY A 106 -3.31 20.91 1.23
N ASP A 107 -4.15 20.02 1.77
CA ASP A 107 -4.78 20.22 3.08
C ASP A 107 -4.00 19.57 4.24
N VAL A 108 -2.90 18.90 3.95
CA VAL A 108 -2.05 18.30 4.99
C VAL A 108 -1.20 19.39 5.65
N SER A 109 -1.06 19.33 6.97
CA SER A 109 -0.30 20.35 7.71
C SER A 109 1.18 20.35 7.33
N GLN A 110 1.80 21.52 7.43
CA GLN A 110 3.23 21.66 7.17
C GLN A 110 4.09 20.88 8.17
N SER A 111 3.62 20.74 9.42
CA SER A 111 4.35 19.95 10.42
C SER A 111 4.36 18.47 10.08
N HIS A 112 3.26 17.92 9.54
CA HIS A 112 3.22 16.52 9.07
C HIS A 112 4.19 16.32 7.89
N LYS A 113 4.16 17.24 6.93
CA LYS A 113 5.07 17.21 5.77
C LYS A 113 6.54 17.31 6.20
N ALA A 114 6.84 18.18 7.15
CA ALA A 114 8.19 18.35 7.67
C ALA A 114 8.71 17.07 8.35
N LYS A 115 7.86 16.38 9.11
CA LYS A 115 8.23 15.11 9.74
C LYS A 115 8.60 14.06 8.70
N MET A 116 7.80 13.94 7.65
CA MET A 116 8.07 12.97 6.58
C MET A 116 9.38 13.29 5.86
N LEU A 117 9.62 14.56 5.53
CA LEU A 117 10.86 14.97 4.85
C LEU A 117 12.09 14.75 5.73
N LYS A 118 11.96 14.88 7.05
CA LYS A 118 13.07 14.66 7.98
C LYS A 118 13.42 13.20 8.11
N HIS A 119 12.43 12.31 8.10
CA HIS A 119 12.62 10.86 8.21
C HIS A 119 11.79 10.14 7.16
N PRO A 120 12.17 10.22 5.87
CA PRO A 120 11.41 9.56 4.81
C PRO A 120 11.39 8.04 5.04
N SER A 121 10.21 7.45 5.00
CA SER A 121 10.06 6.02 5.30
C SER A 121 8.72 5.50 4.80
N GLY A 122 8.61 4.18 4.67
CA GLY A 122 7.36 3.48 4.42
C GLY A 122 6.67 3.83 3.11
N ILE A 123 5.40 4.19 3.20
CA ILE A 123 4.54 4.46 2.05
C ILE A 123 4.12 5.93 2.05
N LEU A 124 4.24 6.58 0.90
CA LEU A 124 3.77 7.95 0.68
C LEU A 124 2.54 7.93 -0.22
N GLN A 125 1.41 8.40 0.30
CA GLN A 125 0.19 8.64 -0.49
C GLN A 125 0.13 10.12 -0.87
N ILE A 126 0.04 10.41 -2.16
CA ILE A 126 0.20 11.77 -2.65
C ILE A 126 -0.71 12.03 -3.86
N THR A 127 -1.17 13.28 -4.03
CA THR A 127 -1.87 13.68 -5.25
C THR A 127 -0.87 14.02 -6.35
N PRO A 128 -1.27 13.90 -7.64
CA PRO A 128 -0.36 14.23 -8.75
C PRO A 128 0.15 15.67 -8.67
N GLU A 129 -0.70 16.62 -8.32
CA GLU A 129 -0.34 18.04 -8.21
C GLU A 129 0.73 18.26 -7.15
N SER A 130 0.60 17.59 -6.00
CA SER A 130 1.58 17.69 -4.93
C SER A 130 2.90 17.04 -5.30
N LEU A 131 2.85 15.92 -6.04
CA LEU A 131 4.06 15.24 -6.50
C LEU A 131 4.86 16.14 -7.46
N GLU A 132 4.19 16.82 -8.40
CA GLU A 132 4.84 17.76 -9.30
C GLU A 132 5.47 18.93 -8.56
N ALA A 133 4.85 19.39 -7.46
CA ALA A 133 5.30 20.52 -6.69
C ALA A 133 6.48 20.22 -5.74
N MET A 134 6.80 18.97 -5.56
CA MET A 134 7.89 18.56 -4.65
C MET A 134 9.28 18.90 -5.16
#